data_cdbce7fcdbe218ba922bf8b831b2f74f
#
_entry.id   cdbce7fcdbe218ba922bf8b831b2f74f
#
_cell.length_a   1.000
_cell.length_b   1.000
_cell.length_c   1.000
_cell.angle_alpha   90.00
_cell.angle_beta   90.00
_cell.angle_gamma   90.00
#
_symmetry.space_group_name_H-M   'P 1'
#
loop_
_entity.id
_entity.type
_entity.pdbx_description
1 polymer ?
#
loop_
_entity_poly.entity_id
_entity_poly.type
_entity_poly.pdbx_seq_one_letter_code
_entity_poly.pdbx_strand_id
1 'polypeptide(L)'
;MLLIFVYMNKRILRKKNFDFDYYYLLILEQRKLKRMLKYFKKHNYVDTTFIIRDISICINLLNIINLNSYTKKVNLRNCKRFNIPANLINNELFKDYICEELAVQKAFHLYNLIRQYRMQTWWD
;
A
#
# COMPACT_ATOMS: atom_id res chain seq x y z
N MET A 1 12.44 9.52 9.75
CA MET A 1 11.71 8.25 9.51
C MET A 1 11.81 7.74 8.07
N LEU A 2 11.60 8.60 7.08
CA LEU A 2 11.69 8.18 5.67
C LEU A 2 13.09 7.69 5.27
N LEU A 3 14.14 8.35 5.73
CA LEU A 3 15.55 7.96 5.47
C LEU A 3 15.90 6.63 6.13
N ILE A 4 15.43 6.40 7.36
CA ILE A 4 15.64 5.14 8.09
C ILE A 4 14.93 4.01 7.37
N PHE A 5 13.72 4.24 6.87
CA PHE A 5 12.96 3.25 6.12
C PHE A 5 13.64 2.90 4.79
N VAL A 6 14.13 3.88 4.05
CA VAL A 6 14.88 3.65 2.80
C VAL A 6 16.16 2.86 3.08
N TYR A 7 16.86 3.19 4.16
CA TYR A 7 18.06 2.46 4.59
C TYR A 7 17.73 1.02 4.99
N MET A 8 16.67 0.83 5.79
CA MET A 8 16.20 -0.50 6.17
C MET A 8 15.78 -1.33 4.96
N ASN A 9 15.12 -0.73 3.98
CA ASN A 9 14.75 -1.42 2.75
C ASN A 9 15.96 -1.94 1.98
N LYS A 10 17.01 -1.12 1.85
CA LYS A 10 18.26 -1.55 1.21
C LYS A 10 18.92 -2.68 1.97
N ARG A 11 18.87 -2.63 3.30
CA ARG A 11 19.44 -3.67 4.15
C ARG A 11 18.65 -4.97 4.10
N ILE A 12 17.31 -4.89 4.10
CA ILE A 12 16.40 -6.04 3.98
C ILE A 12 16.62 -6.73 2.64
N LEU A 13 16.74 -5.98 1.54
CA LEU A 13 16.96 -6.53 0.21
C LEU A 13 18.28 -7.28 0.06
N ARG A 14 19.25 -7.05 0.93
CA ARG A 14 20.55 -7.71 0.93
C ARG A 14 20.61 -8.95 1.83
N LYS A 15 19.64 -9.14 2.74
CA LYS A 15 19.63 -10.23 3.70
C LYS A 15 18.69 -11.34 3.26
N LYS A 16 19.24 -12.53 3.02
CA LYS A 16 18.48 -13.74 2.67
C LYS A 16 17.48 -14.17 3.75
N ASN A 17 17.64 -13.70 4.99
CA ASN A 17 16.82 -14.11 6.14
C ASN A 17 15.38 -13.56 6.09
N PHE A 18 15.06 -12.63 5.18
CA PHE A 18 13.74 -12.03 5.04
C PHE A 18 12.93 -12.56 3.85
N ASP A 19 13.41 -13.60 3.21
CA ASP A 19 12.74 -14.18 2.03
C ASP A 19 11.37 -14.77 2.34
N PHE A 20 11.06 -15.07 3.59
CA PHE A 20 9.78 -15.60 4.02
C PHE A 20 8.76 -14.51 4.41
N ASP A 21 9.17 -13.26 4.50
CA ASP A 21 8.31 -12.16 4.99
C ASP A 21 7.53 -11.55 3.83
N TYR A 22 6.19 -11.50 3.98
CA TYR A 22 5.33 -10.87 2.96
C TYR A 22 5.61 -9.36 2.80
N TYR A 23 6.09 -8.68 3.82
CA TYR A 23 6.52 -7.28 3.71
C TYR A 23 7.62 -7.12 2.69
N TYR A 24 8.55 -8.05 2.65
CA TYR A 24 9.63 -8.06 1.67
C TYR A 24 9.06 -8.10 0.24
N LEU A 25 8.06 -8.95 0.01
CA LEU A 25 7.38 -9.03 -1.28
C LEU A 25 6.74 -7.69 -1.67
N LEU A 26 6.03 -7.06 -0.74
CA LEU A 26 5.38 -5.78 -1.00
C LEU A 26 6.39 -4.65 -1.25
N ILE A 27 7.53 -4.67 -0.57
CA ILE A 27 8.63 -3.71 -0.79
C ILE A 27 9.20 -3.89 -2.20
N LEU A 28 9.41 -5.12 -2.65
CA LEU A 28 9.87 -5.41 -4.00
C LEU A 28 8.87 -4.95 -5.06
N GLU A 29 7.59 -5.21 -4.85
CA GLU A 29 6.53 -4.77 -5.74
C GLU A 29 6.50 -3.24 -5.84
N GLN A 30 6.60 -2.53 -4.72
CA GLN A 30 6.62 -1.07 -4.72
C GLN A 30 7.82 -0.50 -5.48
N ARG A 31 8.99 -1.11 -5.31
CA ARG A 31 10.19 -0.70 -6.05
C ARG A 31 10.02 -0.89 -7.54
N LYS A 32 9.47 -2.03 -7.94
CA LYS A 32 9.19 -2.31 -9.35
C LYS A 32 8.20 -1.28 -9.91
N LEU A 33 7.13 -0.99 -9.18
CA LEU A 33 6.13 0.00 -9.58
C LEU A 33 6.73 1.41 -9.74
N LYS A 34 7.63 1.80 -8.85
CA LYS A 34 8.33 3.10 -8.95
C LYS A 34 9.20 3.17 -10.21
N ARG A 35 9.87 2.09 -10.58
CA ARG A 35 10.64 2.01 -11.83
C ARG A 35 9.73 2.08 -13.04
N MET A 36 8.61 1.38 -13.02
CA MET A 36 7.62 1.40 -14.08
C MET A 36 7.02 2.80 -14.25
N LEU A 37 6.69 3.47 -13.15
CA LEU A 37 6.18 4.84 -13.18
C LEU A 37 7.16 5.77 -13.87
N LYS A 38 8.45 5.67 -13.52
CA LYS A 38 9.50 6.46 -14.13
C LYS A 38 9.63 6.18 -15.63
N TYR A 39 9.54 4.92 -16.03
CA TYR A 39 9.56 4.51 -17.43
C TYR A 39 8.39 5.11 -18.20
N PHE A 40 7.15 4.95 -17.72
CA PHE A 40 5.97 5.46 -18.41
C PHE A 40 5.91 7.00 -18.48
N LYS A 41 6.42 7.69 -17.46
CA LYS A 41 6.53 9.15 -17.48
C LYS A 41 7.56 9.64 -18.50
N LYS A 42 8.64 8.91 -18.70
CA LYS A 42 9.69 9.25 -19.66
C LYS A 42 9.27 8.96 -21.09
N HIS A 43 8.52 7.90 -21.32
CA HIS A 43 8.06 7.47 -22.63
C HIS A 43 6.58 7.83 -22.80
N ASN A 44 6.30 9.02 -23.35
CA ASN A 44 4.93 9.49 -23.57
C ASN A 44 4.29 8.76 -24.77
N TYR A 45 3.88 7.53 -24.53
CA TYR A 45 3.02 6.83 -25.47
C TYR A 45 1.57 7.30 -25.33
N VAL A 46 0.79 7.19 -26.40
CA VAL A 46 -0.65 7.42 -26.36
C VAL A 46 -1.25 6.45 -25.33
N ASP A 47 -2.13 6.95 -24.48
CA ASP A 47 -2.84 6.19 -23.43
C ASP A 47 -2.05 5.78 -22.17
N THR A 48 -0.85 6.33 -21.97
CA THR A 48 -0.08 6.06 -20.74
C THR A 48 -0.65 6.77 -19.51
N THR A 49 -1.56 7.73 -19.69
CA THR A 49 -2.14 8.51 -18.58
C THR A 49 -2.85 7.60 -17.57
N PHE A 50 -3.62 6.62 -18.03
CA PHE A 50 -4.31 5.67 -17.15
C PHE A 50 -3.34 4.77 -16.41
N ILE A 51 -2.29 4.33 -17.08
CA ILE A 51 -1.26 3.48 -16.51
C ILE A 51 -0.51 4.22 -15.40
N ILE A 52 -0.11 5.47 -15.66
CA ILE A 52 0.57 6.33 -14.69
C ILE A 52 -0.31 6.53 -13.45
N ARG A 53 -1.60 6.80 -13.65
CA ARG A 53 -2.56 6.96 -12.55
C ARG A 53 -2.70 5.69 -11.73
N ASP A 54 -2.90 4.54 -12.38
CA ASP A 54 -3.05 3.26 -11.71
C ASP A 54 -1.79 2.90 -10.90
N ILE A 55 -0.61 3.07 -11.49
CA ILE A 55 0.66 2.79 -10.81
C ILE A 55 0.87 3.73 -9.62
N SER A 56 0.55 5.02 -9.78
CA SER A 56 0.65 6.01 -8.70
C SER A 56 -0.25 5.66 -7.53
N ILE A 57 -1.48 5.23 -7.81
CA ILE A 57 -2.43 4.78 -6.78
C ILE A 57 -1.87 3.54 -6.06
N CYS A 58 -1.33 2.57 -6.79
CA CYS A 58 -0.73 1.37 -6.20
C CYS A 58 0.45 1.72 -5.29
N ILE A 59 1.32 2.63 -5.70
CA ILE A 59 2.46 3.08 -4.87
C ILE A 59 1.95 3.71 -3.57
N ASN A 60 0.92 4.56 -3.64
CA ASN A 60 0.34 5.19 -2.46
C ASN A 60 -0.33 4.18 -1.52
N LEU A 61 -1.03 3.19 -2.07
CA LEU A 61 -1.63 2.11 -1.28
C LEU A 61 -0.55 1.28 -0.57
N LEU A 62 0.54 0.96 -1.26
CA LEU A 62 1.67 0.25 -0.65
C LEU A 62 2.39 1.09 0.42
N ASN A 63 2.41 2.42 0.28
CA ASN A 63 2.90 3.29 1.34
C ASN A 63 2.06 3.17 2.61
N ILE A 64 0.75 3.11 2.49
CA ILE A 64 -0.14 2.92 3.64
C ILE A 64 0.15 1.58 4.32
N ILE A 65 0.32 0.51 3.56
CA ILE A 65 0.58 -0.83 4.06
C ILE A 65 1.96 -0.90 4.73
N ASN A 66 3.00 -0.39 4.07
CA ASN A 66 4.40 -0.57 4.48
C ASN A 66 4.86 0.47 5.50
N LEU A 67 4.31 1.69 5.45
CA LEU A 67 4.75 2.82 6.26
C LEU A 67 3.74 3.24 7.32
N ASN A 68 2.59 2.58 7.39
CA ASN A 68 1.47 3.00 8.24
C ASN A 68 1.08 4.47 8.01
N SER A 69 1.23 4.93 6.76
CA SER A 69 0.88 6.30 6.35
C SER A 69 -0.63 6.38 6.12
N TYR A 70 -1.38 6.62 7.17
CA TYR A 70 -2.84 6.66 7.15
C TYR A 70 -3.38 7.86 7.91
N THR A 71 -4.61 8.26 7.58
CA THR A 71 -5.33 9.26 8.36
C THR A 71 -6.05 8.61 9.54
N LYS A 72 -5.83 9.14 10.76
CA LYS A 72 -6.42 8.63 12.00
C LYS A 72 -7.92 8.98 12.10
N LYS A 73 -8.72 8.50 11.16
CA LYS A 73 -10.18 8.70 11.17
C LYS A 73 -10.89 7.36 11.19
N VAL A 74 -11.47 7.01 12.32
CA VAL A 74 -12.38 5.87 12.41
C VAL A 74 -13.77 6.32 11.99
N ASN A 75 -14.29 5.67 10.96
CA ASN A 75 -15.67 5.84 10.53
C ASN A 75 -16.49 4.68 11.08
N LEU A 76 -17.61 4.97 11.76
CA LEU A 76 -18.56 3.96 12.25
C LEU A 76 -19.00 2.96 11.17
N ARG A 77 -19.13 3.45 9.94
CA ARG A 77 -19.48 2.62 8.79
C ARG A 77 -18.41 1.54 8.53
N ASN A 78 -17.13 1.89 8.64
CA ASN A 78 -16.02 0.95 8.47
C ASN A 78 -15.98 -0.06 9.62
N CYS A 79 -16.28 0.38 10.83
CA CYS A 79 -16.33 -0.48 12.00
C CYS A 79 -17.41 -1.55 11.88
N LYS A 80 -18.60 -1.19 11.38
CA LYS A 80 -19.68 -2.14 11.10
C LYS A 80 -19.29 -3.15 10.03
N ARG A 81 -18.62 -2.69 8.98
CA ARG A 81 -18.15 -3.53 7.87
C ARG A 81 -17.17 -4.62 8.32
N PHE A 82 -16.33 -4.31 9.30
CA PHE A 82 -15.34 -5.24 9.83
C PHE A 82 -15.77 -5.91 11.15
N ASN A 83 -17.06 -5.80 11.52
CA ASN A 83 -17.63 -6.41 12.73
C ASN A 83 -16.90 -6.01 14.03
N ILE A 84 -16.49 -4.75 14.13
CA ILE A 84 -15.82 -4.23 15.32
C ILE A 84 -16.87 -3.83 16.36
N PRO A 85 -16.80 -4.36 17.60
CA PRO A 85 -17.75 -4.00 18.65
C PRO A 85 -17.69 -2.51 18.99
N ALA A 86 -18.87 -1.90 19.19
CA ALA A 86 -18.98 -0.47 19.48
C ALA A 86 -18.27 -0.05 20.77
N ASN A 87 -18.17 -0.93 21.76
CA ASN A 87 -17.46 -0.65 23.02
C ASN A 87 -15.96 -0.49 22.84
N LEU A 88 -15.34 -1.11 21.82
CA LEU A 88 -13.92 -0.96 21.51
C LEU A 88 -13.60 0.38 20.83
N ILE A 89 -14.58 0.94 20.13
CA ILE A 89 -14.42 2.21 19.39
C ILE A 89 -14.25 3.39 20.36
N ASN A 90 -14.83 3.31 21.56
CA ASN A 90 -14.78 4.37 22.58
C ASN A 90 -13.48 4.36 23.40
N ASN A 91 -12.63 3.37 23.25
CA ASN A 91 -11.35 3.30 23.93
C ASN A 91 -10.26 3.94 23.06
N GLU A 92 -9.64 5.04 23.53
CA GLU A 92 -8.65 5.79 22.74
C GLU A 92 -7.42 4.96 22.35
N LEU A 93 -6.97 4.04 23.21
CA LEU A 93 -5.85 3.14 22.91
C LEU A 93 -6.20 2.18 21.78
N PHE A 94 -7.41 1.64 21.79
CA PHE A 94 -7.94 0.80 20.73
C PHE A 94 -8.23 1.57 19.45
N LYS A 95 -8.61 2.83 19.56
CA LYS A 95 -8.97 3.67 18.44
C LYS A 95 -7.82 3.83 17.45
N ASP A 96 -6.61 4.10 17.94
CA ASP A 96 -5.41 4.21 17.10
C ASP A 96 -5.08 2.88 16.43
N TYR A 97 -5.16 1.78 17.16
CA TYR A 97 -4.93 0.43 16.63
C TYR A 97 -5.96 0.06 15.57
N ILE A 98 -7.23 0.34 15.82
CA ILE A 98 -8.32 0.07 14.87
C ILE A 98 -8.16 0.90 13.60
N CYS A 99 -7.79 2.18 13.71
CA CYS A 99 -7.52 3.05 12.56
C CYS A 99 -6.41 2.49 11.68
N GLU A 100 -5.33 2.05 12.30
CA GLU A 100 -4.20 1.45 11.60
C GLU A 100 -4.62 0.19 10.86
N GLU A 101 -5.26 -0.74 11.57
CA GLU A 101 -5.70 -2.01 11.00
C GLU A 101 -6.69 -1.82 9.86
N LEU A 102 -7.68 -0.95 10.04
CA LEU A 102 -8.67 -0.66 8.99
C LEU A 102 -8.04 -0.01 7.77
N ALA A 103 -7.12 0.93 7.97
CA ALA A 103 -6.43 1.60 6.87
C ALA A 103 -5.59 0.61 6.07
N VAL A 104 -4.84 -0.27 6.74
CA VAL A 104 -4.03 -1.31 6.11
C VAL A 104 -4.91 -2.31 5.36
N GLN A 105 -5.97 -2.80 5.97
CA GLN A 105 -6.90 -3.75 5.33
C GLN A 105 -7.56 -3.15 4.10
N LYS A 106 -8.02 -1.93 4.18
CA LYS A 106 -8.63 -1.23 3.06
C LYS A 106 -7.63 -1.00 1.93
N ALA A 107 -6.42 -0.56 2.26
CA ALA A 107 -5.36 -0.34 1.27
C ALA A 107 -4.98 -1.65 0.58
N PHE A 108 -4.87 -2.74 1.34
CA PHE A 108 -4.54 -4.06 0.81
C PHE A 108 -5.63 -4.55 -0.14
N HIS A 109 -6.89 -4.39 0.24
CA HIS A 109 -8.02 -4.78 -0.61
C HIS A 109 -8.03 -4.01 -1.93
N LEU A 110 -7.88 -2.69 -1.89
CA LEU A 110 -7.85 -1.84 -3.09
C LEU A 110 -6.64 -2.16 -3.97
N TYR A 111 -5.47 -2.37 -3.38
CA TYR A 111 -4.27 -2.76 -4.09
C TYR A 111 -4.47 -4.08 -4.85
N ASN A 112 -5.05 -5.08 -4.20
CA ASN A 112 -5.32 -6.37 -4.82
C ASN A 112 -6.35 -6.26 -5.97
N LEU A 113 -7.34 -5.39 -5.84
CA LEU A 113 -8.32 -5.15 -6.92
C LEU A 113 -7.65 -4.55 -8.16
N ILE A 114 -6.79 -3.55 -7.98
CA ILE A 114 -6.06 -2.93 -9.10
C ILE A 114 -5.10 -3.95 -9.72
N ARG A 115 -4.40 -4.70 -8.90
CA ARG A 115 -3.50 -5.75 -9.36
C ARG A 115 -4.21 -6.81 -10.19
N GLN A 116 -5.39 -7.23 -9.76
CA GLN A 116 -6.17 -8.26 -10.43
C GLN A 116 -6.80 -7.77 -11.74
N TYR A 117 -7.40 -6.59 -11.75
CA TYR A 117 -8.23 -6.14 -12.85
C TYR A 117 -7.56 -5.14 -13.79
N ARG A 118 -6.53 -4.44 -13.34
CA ARG A 118 -5.90 -3.36 -14.09
C ARG A 118 -4.49 -3.66 -14.57
N MET A 119 -3.72 -4.39 -13.76
CA MET A 119 -2.28 -4.61 -14.03
C MET A 119 -2.03 -5.26 -15.39
N GLN A 120 -2.88 -6.17 -15.82
CA GLN A 120 -2.76 -6.85 -17.11
C GLN A 120 -2.91 -5.90 -18.30
N THR A 121 -3.60 -4.78 -18.13
CA THR A 121 -3.84 -3.80 -19.20
C THR A 121 -2.67 -2.83 -19.41
N TRP A 122 -1.70 -2.83 -18.52
CA TRP A 122 -0.59 -1.87 -18.58
C TRP A 122 0.41 -2.15 -19.69
N TRP A 123 0.38 -3.31 -20.29
CA TRP A 123 1.34 -3.75 -21.31
C TRP A 123 0.78 -3.76 -22.72
N ASP A 124 -0.50 -3.65 -22.86
CA ASP A 124 -1.20 -3.67 -24.13
C ASP A 124 -1.40 -2.24 -24.65
#